data_b60f4c51204ce8150283589393966a99
#
_entry.id   b60f4c51204ce8150283589393966a99
#
_cell.length_a   1.000
_cell.length_b   1.000
_cell.length_c   1.000
_cell.angle_alpha   90.00
_cell.angle_beta   90.00
_cell.angle_gamma   90.00
#
_symmetry.space_group_name_H-M   'P 1'
#
loop_
_entity.id
_entity.type
_entity.pdbx_description
1 polymer ?
#
loop_
_entity_poly.entity_id
_entity_poly.type
_entity_poly.pdbx_seq_one_letter_code
_entity_poly.pdbx_strand_id
1 'polypeptide(L)'
;MVAALVIGIILMCAFFGFWKSLKKHGMKTEVDISRVLGKDAKDALNFGDVGIVTYNEEYIVTWASPFFKEKGIHLTNNKLTSWISNIRTLFDDDVDMVIGKSEGRIYEITRKRDAQILYVKDITDYYNMRQQYLDNEIVIGLLQLDNYMEYQSYENEEIMAQINTHLRASLVTWAKENKMFVRRLRSDRFLVILNKEILAQVRKQNFTILQLIKDEANKLDVSITLSMAFAYGSNDFTVLDDMVNELIELAQSRGGDQAAIRASGGTVQFVGGNSETSSTRSKVRVRIMAQSIQEAIMESNRVYIAGHVMSDFDCMGACLALSSWVHALGKEVYIVLKDVPRDEQLQEVMNSFISVIQERHTLITPDEAMASMDFNSDLLIMADHGIPAISSVKEFVNQCNRILVIDHHRRSDAFVKNTLLTYVESSASSACELIVELLQNIPNHIPIYEMEATIMYLGILVDTNRFKMHTDARTFEAAAALQNWGANTKRAEKALCEDYLYFSMKNALIQQAKPYYNHFMIAAIEDETLEKTMMAQVSQALLLIKGCIASFTIAKVKNNSNAVAVSARSDGSYNVQKIMEKLNGGGHFSAAAVERADVSVQQMKDMILKCIEEEQNNESNIA
;
A
#
# COMPACT_ATOMS: atom_id res chain seq x y z
N MET A 1 59.63 -47.04 -48.32
CA MET A 1 59.89 -46.19 -47.16
C MET A 1 60.37 -44.76 -47.52
N VAL A 2 61.40 -44.64 -48.37
CA VAL A 2 62.01 -43.35 -48.74
C VAL A 2 61.02 -42.42 -49.45
N ALA A 3 60.18 -42.92 -50.38
CA ALA A 3 59.18 -42.10 -51.07
C ALA A 3 58.09 -41.53 -50.16
N ALA A 4 57.65 -42.26 -49.15
CA ALA A 4 56.65 -41.79 -48.18
C ALA A 4 57.24 -40.71 -47.28
N LEU A 5 58.51 -40.74 -46.95
CA LEU A 5 59.18 -39.73 -46.13
C LEU A 5 59.38 -38.45 -46.92
N VAL A 6 59.67 -38.50 -48.23
CA VAL A 6 59.77 -37.33 -49.11
C VAL A 6 58.41 -36.64 -49.30
N ILE A 7 57.32 -37.41 -49.47
CA ILE A 7 55.95 -36.86 -49.59
C ILE A 7 55.56 -36.23 -48.28
N GLY A 8 55.87 -36.79 -47.12
CA GLY A 8 55.59 -36.23 -45.81
C GLY A 8 56.29 -34.86 -45.57
N ILE A 9 57.55 -34.74 -45.99
CA ILE A 9 58.31 -33.48 -45.89
C ILE A 9 57.73 -32.41 -46.82
N ILE A 10 57.35 -32.80 -48.05
CA ILE A 10 56.72 -31.87 -49.03
C ILE A 10 55.36 -31.34 -48.49
N LEU A 11 54.55 -32.23 -47.91
CA LEU A 11 53.26 -31.82 -47.31
C LEU A 11 53.44 -30.90 -46.09
N MET A 12 54.46 -31.22 -45.26
CA MET A 12 54.80 -30.39 -44.10
C MET A 12 55.32 -29.01 -44.50
N CYS A 13 56.13 -28.90 -45.53
CA CYS A 13 56.60 -27.64 -46.09
C CYS A 13 55.45 -26.83 -46.74
N ALA A 14 54.56 -27.51 -47.47
CA ALA A 14 53.36 -26.87 -48.02
C ALA A 14 52.43 -26.35 -46.92
N PHE A 15 52.20 -27.12 -45.86
CA PHE A 15 51.40 -26.70 -44.70
C PHE A 15 52.05 -25.51 -43.97
N PHE A 16 53.34 -25.52 -43.77
CA PHE A 16 54.08 -24.41 -43.17
C PHE A 16 54.03 -23.15 -44.05
N GLY A 17 54.16 -23.31 -45.37
CA GLY A 17 54.02 -22.25 -46.35
C GLY A 17 52.63 -21.64 -46.36
N PHE A 18 51.59 -22.49 -46.31
CA PHE A 18 50.20 -22.10 -46.24
C PHE A 18 49.89 -21.37 -44.90
N TRP A 19 50.34 -21.90 -43.77
CA TRP A 19 50.20 -21.26 -42.47
C TRP A 19 50.90 -19.92 -42.40
N LYS A 20 52.10 -19.80 -42.95
CA LYS A 20 52.87 -18.54 -43.02
C LYS A 20 52.16 -17.52 -43.92
N SER A 21 51.50 -17.97 -45.01
CA SER A 21 50.67 -17.16 -45.89
C SER A 21 49.40 -16.67 -45.20
N LEU A 22 48.69 -17.55 -44.47
CA LEU A 22 47.52 -17.21 -43.67
C LEU A 22 47.85 -16.16 -42.58
N LYS A 23 48.97 -16.40 -41.87
CA LYS A 23 49.44 -15.43 -40.84
C LYS A 23 49.85 -14.08 -41.43
N LYS A 24 50.42 -14.09 -42.67
CA LYS A 24 50.78 -12.86 -43.38
C LYS A 24 49.56 -12.14 -43.96
N HIS A 25 48.48 -12.85 -44.34
CA HIS A 25 47.21 -12.25 -44.76
C HIS A 25 46.47 -11.63 -43.56
N GLY A 26 46.40 -12.34 -42.44
CA GLY A 26 45.84 -11.79 -41.20
C GLY A 26 46.55 -10.52 -40.74
N MET A 27 47.88 -10.51 -40.71
CA MET A 27 48.65 -9.32 -40.38
C MET A 27 48.51 -8.19 -41.41
N LYS A 28 48.31 -8.50 -42.72
CA LYS A 28 48.08 -7.48 -43.75
C LYS A 28 46.75 -6.79 -43.61
N THR A 29 45.68 -7.51 -43.23
CA THR A 29 44.37 -6.92 -42.95
C THR A 29 44.40 -6.00 -41.72
N GLU A 30 45.15 -6.37 -40.69
CA GLU A 30 45.35 -5.56 -39.48
C GLU A 30 46.11 -4.25 -39.78
N VAL A 31 47.12 -4.34 -40.65
CA VAL A 31 47.90 -3.17 -41.09
C VAL A 31 47.10 -2.23 -42.02
N ASP A 32 46.23 -2.78 -42.88
CA ASP A 32 45.42 -1.98 -43.81
C ASP A 32 44.30 -1.20 -43.09
N ILE A 33 43.62 -1.78 -42.10
CA ILE A 33 42.63 -1.06 -41.28
C ILE A 33 43.32 0.07 -40.47
N SER A 34 44.49 -0.19 -39.94
CA SER A 34 45.27 0.83 -39.19
C SER A 34 45.80 1.99 -40.06
N ARG A 35 45.95 1.76 -41.38
CA ARG A 35 46.37 2.80 -42.36
C ARG A 35 45.20 3.62 -42.89
N VAL A 36 43.99 3.04 -42.96
CA VAL A 36 42.77 3.75 -43.43
C VAL A 36 42.26 4.72 -42.36
N LEU A 37 42.41 4.40 -41.09
CA LEU A 37 42.20 5.33 -39.98
C LEU A 37 43.47 6.18 -39.86
N GLY A 38 43.51 7.36 -40.44
CA GLY A 38 44.62 8.34 -40.30
C GLY A 38 44.99 8.54 -38.81
N LYS A 39 46.22 8.96 -38.58
CA LYS A 39 46.75 9.15 -37.21
C LYS A 39 45.82 10.01 -36.33
N ASP A 40 45.24 11.06 -36.91
CA ASP A 40 44.34 11.98 -36.24
C ASP A 40 43.01 11.32 -35.83
N ALA A 41 42.46 10.41 -36.65
CA ALA A 41 41.26 9.67 -36.30
C ALA A 41 41.54 8.66 -35.18
N LYS A 42 42.73 8.06 -35.16
CA LYS A 42 43.15 7.13 -34.09
C LYS A 42 43.35 7.91 -32.77
N ASP A 43 43.96 9.09 -32.85
CA ASP A 43 44.16 9.93 -31.67
C ASP A 43 42.80 10.47 -31.15
N ALA A 44 41.84 10.82 -32.02
CA ALA A 44 40.50 11.22 -31.65
C ALA A 44 39.69 10.10 -30.97
N LEU A 45 39.81 8.86 -31.46
CA LEU A 45 39.16 7.68 -30.86
C LEU A 45 39.73 7.36 -29.46
N ASN A 46 41.07 7.48 -29.31
CA ASN A 46 41.73 7.29 -28.03
C ASN A 46 41.36 8.40 -27.03
N PHE A 47 41.26 9.63 -27.51
CA PHE A 47 40.87 10.79 -26.70
C PHE A 47 39.39 10.69 -26.27
N GLY A 48 38.53 10.11 -27.10
CA GLY A 48 37.12 9.91 -26.83
C GLY A 48 36.81 8.66 -26.01
N ASP A 49 37.81 7.88 -25.61
CA ASP A 49 37.66 6.58 -24.91
C ASP A 49 36.75 5.61 -25.68
N VAL A 50 36.84 5.60 -27.02
CA VAL A 50 36.03 4.79 -27.93
C VAL A 50 36.84 3.68 -28.59
N GLY A 51 36.41 2.47 -28.39
CA GLY A 51 36.93 1.28 -29.08
C GLY A 51 36.10 0.95 -30.31
N ILE A 52 36.73 0.33 -31.31
CA ILE A 52 36.06 -0.23 -32.48
C ILE A 52 36.32 -1.71 -32.53
N VAL A 53 35.26 -2.48 -32.81
CA VAL A 53 35.31 -3.94 -33.00
C VAL A 53 34.71 -4.27 -34.35
N THR A 54 35.38 -5.11 -35.16
CA THR A 54 34.77 -5.73 -36.33
C THR A 54 34.52 -7.21 -36.06
N TYR A 55 33.44 -7.74 -36.62
CA TYR A 55 33.03 -9.14 -36.42
C TYR A 55 32.54 -9.74 -37.73
N ASN A 56 32.51 -11.08 -37.78
CA ASN A 56 31.98 -11.81 -38.92
C ASN A 56 30.52 -12.26 -38.71
N GLU A 57 29.94 -12.98 -39.69
CA GLU A 57 28.57 -13.49 -39.65
C GLU A 57 28.30 -14.46 -38.47
N GLU A 58 29.34 -15.06 -37.90
CA GLU A 58 29.25 -15.93 -36.72
C GLU A 58 29.43 -15.18 -35.39
N TYR A 59 29.48 -13.84 -35.44
CA TYR A 59 29.73 -12.95 -34.30
C TYR A 59 31.09 -13.14 -33.64
N ILE A 60 32.09 -13.65 -34.41
CA ILE A 60 33.48 -13.77 -33.96
C ILE A 60 34.20 -12.45 -34.29
N VAL A 61 34.90 -11.91 -33.33
CA VAL A 61 35.69 -10.67 -33.48
C VAL A 61 36.86 -10.93 -34.44
N THR A 62 36.85 -10.22 -35.56
CA THR A 62 37.89 -10.29 -36.59
C THR A 62 39.03 -9.30 -36.32
N TRP A 63 38.70 -8.14 -35.75
CA TRP A 63 39.64 -7.11 -35.37
C TRP A 63 39.09 -6.24 -34.23
N ALA A 64 39.96 -5.74 -33.35
CA ALA A 64 39.66 -4.80 -32.28
C ALA A 64 40.72 -3.71 -32.22
N SER A 65 40.32 -2.48 -31.95
CA SER A 65 41.23 -1.34 -31.81
C SER A 65 42.13 -1.51 -30.58
N PRO A 66 43.28 -0.79 -30.53
CA PRO A 66 44.20 -0.82 -29.39
C PRO A 66 43.58 -0.50 -28.04
N PHE A 67 42.49 0.25 -28.01
CA PHE A 67 41.66 0.54 -26.85
C PHE A 67 41.41 -0.69 -25.93
N PHE A 68 41.07 -1.85 -26.52
CA PHE A 68 40.79 -3.06 -25.75
C PHE A 68 42.07 -3.63 -25.14
N LYS A 69 43.18 -3.63 -25.91
CA LYS A 69 44.45 -4.13 -25.42
C LYS A 69 45.00 -3.28 -24.27
N GLU A 70 44.85 -1.97 -24.34
CA GLU A 70 45.26 -1.03 -23.27
C GLU A 70 44.43 -1.26 -21.98
N LYS A 71 43.19 -1.72 -22.10
CA LYS A 71 42.34 -2.09 -20.97
C LYS A 71 42.45 -3.56 -20.55
N GLY A 72 43.39 -4.33 -21.14
CA GLY A 72 43.65 -5.75 -20.81
C GLY A 72 42.67 -6.72 -21.46
N ILE A 73 41.82 -6.27 -22.38
CA ILE A 73 40.76 -7.10 -22.98
C ILE A 73 41.26 -7.70 -24.31
N HIS A 74 41.20 -9.02 -24.42
CA HIS A 74 41.60 -9.76 -25.61
C HIS A 74 40.38 -10.32 -26.35
N LEU A 75 39.87 -9.59 -27.34
CA LEU A 75 38.63 -9.92 -28.08
C LEU A 75 38.86 -10.70 -29.37
N THR A 76 39.98 -10.50 -30.06
CA THR A 76 40.25 -11.07 -31.39
C THR A 76 40.15 -12.62 -31.38
N ASN A 77 39.43 -13.18 -32.34
CA ASN A 77 39.10 -14.60 -32.49
C ASN A 77 38.14 -15.17 -31.42
N ASN A 78 37.55 -14.34 -30.56
CA ASN A 78 36.55 -14.75 -29.58
C ASN A 78 35.14 -14.31 -30.06
N LYS A 79 34.10 -15.02 -29.58
CA LYS A 79 32.72 -14.61 -29.80
C LYS A 79 32.40 -13.34 -28.98
N LEU A 80 31.66 -12.41 -29.53
CA LEU A 80 31.19 -11.19 -28.82
C LEU A 80 30.48 -11.53 -27.52
N THR A 81 29.71 -12.63 -27.50
CA THR A 81 28.96 -13.09 -26.32
C THR A 81 29.83 -13.62 -25.18
N SER A 82 31.10 -13.97 -25.44
CA SER A 82 32.04 -14.34 -24.38
C SER A 82 32.57 -13.14 -23.62
N TRP A 83 32.48 -11.94 -24.21
CA TRP A 83 32.91 -10.70 -23.59
C TRP A 83 31.74 -10.03 -22.84
N ILE A 84 30.59 -9.89 -23.49
CA ILE A 84 29.39 -9.29 -22.90
C ILE A 84 28.20 -10.18 -23.17
N SER A 85 27.58 -10.69 -22.10
CA SER A 85 26.53 -11.72 -22.19
C SER A 85 25.26 -11.25 -22.88
N ASN A 86 24.86 -9.98 -22.69
CA ASN A 86 23.65 -9.40 -23.28
C ASN A 86 23.87 -8.74 -24.65
N ILE A 87 25.04 -8.89 -25.28
CA ILE A 87 25.32 -8.28 -26.58
C ILE A 87 24.43 -8.83 -27.70
N ARG A 88 23.84 -10.02 -27.51
CA ARG A 88 22.90 -10.62 -28.47
C ARG A 88 21.67 -9.76 -28.73
N THR A 89 21.20 -8.99 -27.76
CA THR A 89 20.02 -8.10 -27.91
C THR A 89 20.22 -7.08 -29.02
N LEU A 90 21.46 -6.67 -29.34
CA LEU A 90 21.75 -5.82 -30.51
C LEU A 90 21.33 -6.47 -31.85
N PHE A 91 21.30 -7.79 -31.90
CA PHE A 91 21.07 -8.55 -33.13
C PHE A 91 19.68 -9.18 -33.14
N ASP A 92 19.29 -9.80 -32.03
CA ASP A 92 18.02 -10.52 -31.88
C ASP A 92 16.83 -9.55 -31.78
N ASP A 93 16.98 -8.44 -31.05
CA ASP A 93 15.94 -7.42 -30.86
C ASP A 93 16.07 -6.23 -31.83
N ASP A 94 17.04 -6.28 -32.76
CA ASP A 94 17.37 -5.24 -33.77
C ASP A 94 17.50 -3.81 -33.20
N VAL A 95 18.06 -3.71 -31.99
CA VAL A 95 18.34 -2.42 -31.34
C VAL A 95 19.71 -1.88 -31.78
N ASP A 96 19.86 -0.56 -31.77
CA ASP A 96 21.11 0.08 -32.21
C ASP A 96 22.17 0.18 -31.11
N MET A 97 21.77 0.09 -29.84
CA MET A 97 22.66 0.27 -28.69
C MET A 97 22.31 -0.67 -27.53
N VAL A 98 23.34 -1.14 -26.85
CA VAL A 98 23.22 -1.89 -25.59
C VAL A 98 24.25 -1.41 -24.59
N ILE A 99 23.88 -1.43 -23.30
CA ILE A 99 24.83 -1.24 -22.20
C ILE A 99 25.19 -2.62 -21.64
N GLY A 100 26.48 -2.95 -21.65
CA GLY A 100 26.98 -4.24 -21.17
C GLY A 100 28.03 -4.06 -20.07
N LYS A 101 28.18 -5.09 -19.23
CA LYS A 101 29.20 -5.14 -18.16
C LYS A 101 30.20 -6.23 -18.46
N SER A 102 31.49 -5.93 -18.31
CA SER A 102 32.58 -6.90 -18.37
C SER A 102 33.73 -6.45 -17.49
N GLU A 103 34.29 -7.37 -16.71
CA GLU A 103 35.47 -7.18 -15.85
C GLU A 103 35.37 -5.92 -14.94
N GLY A 104 34.18 -5.66 -14.37
CA GLY A 104 33.95 -4.51 -13.50
C GLY A 104 33.79 -3.16 -14.22
N ARG A 105 33.83 -3.15 -15.55
CA ARG A 105 33.62 -1.95 -16.39
C ARG A 105 32.27 -2.00 -17.07
N ILE A 106 31.76 -0.83 -17.45
CA ILE A 106 30.47 -0.65 -18.12
C ILE A 106 30.74 -0.01 -19.49
N TYR A 107 30.22 -0.67 -20.51
CA TYR A 107 30.40 -0.26 -21.90
C TYR A 107 29.06 0.07 -22.55
N GLU A 108 29.00 1.19 -23.26
CA GLU A 108 27.96 1.48 -24.23
C GLU A 108 28.43 0.97 -25.57
N ILE A 109 27.65 0.09 -26.19
CA ILE A 109 27.98 -0.58 -27.44
C ILE A 109 26.93 -0.20 -28.47
N THR A 110 27.37 0.48 -29.53
CA THR A 110 26.53 0.93 -30.63
C THR A 110 26.86 0.16 -31.90
N ARG A 111 25.85 -0.41 -32.57
CA ARG A 111 25.98 -1.14 -33.83
C ARG A 111 25.88 -0.18 -35.01
N LYS A 112 26.76 -0.33 -35.99
CA LYS A 112 26.60 0.29 -37.30
C LYS A 112 25.87 -0.69 -38.21
N ARG A 113 24.62 -0.36 -38.62
CA ARG A 113 23.75 -1.27 -39.39
C ARG A 113 24.31 -1.67 -40.76
N ASP A 114 25.00 -0.75 -41.43
CA ASP A 114 25.52 -0.97 -42.79
C ASP A 114 26.89 -1.65 -42.83
N ALA A 115 27.42 -2.03 -41.66
CA ALA A 115 28.72 -2.66 -41.56
C ALA A 115 28.78 -3.58 -40.32
N GLN A 116 29.63 -4.59 -40.38
CA GLN A 116 29.90 -5.48 -39.24
C GLN A 116 30.87 -4.80 -38.25
N ILE A 117 30.45 -3.64 -37.72
CA ILE A 117 31.24 -2.79 -36.85
C ILE A 117 30.42 -2.44 -35.60
N LEU A 118 31.08 -2.53 -34.43
CA LEU A 118 30.59 -2.01 -33.17
C LEU A 118 31.49 -0.88 -32.68
N TYR A 119 30.88 0.21 -32.23
CA TYR A 119 31.53 1.26 -31.47
C TYR A 119 31.31 0.96 -29.99
N VAL A 120 32.38 1.02 -29.22
CA VAL A 120 32.36 0.68 -27.78
C VAL A 120 32.93 1.84 -27.01
N LYS A 121 32.12 2.45 -26.18
CA LYS A 121 32.52 3.52 -25.29
C LYS A 121 32.58 3.03 -23.85
N ASP A 122 33.69 3.26 -23.16
CA ASP A 122 33.76 3.04 -21.73
C ASP A 122 33.00 4.16 -21.01
N ILE A 123 31.91 3.82 -20.37
CA ILE A 123 31.06 4.75 -19.61
C ILE A 123 31.10 4.48 -18.10
N THR A 124 32.10 3.73 -17.65
CA THR A 124 32.20 3.30 -16.25
C THR A 124 32.16 4.49 -15.29
N ASP A 125 32.98 5.49 -15.52
CA ASP A 125 33.06 6.66 -14.64
C ASP A 125 31.77 7.49 -14.68
N TYR A 126 31.20 7.68 -15.88
CA TYR A 126 29.93 8.38 -16.04
C TYR A 126 28.78 7.62 -15.33
N TYR A 127 28.72 6.31 -15.52
CA TYR A 127 27.70 5.47 -14.90
C TYR A 127 27.83 5.46 -13.37
N ASN A 128 29.06 5.32 -12.86
CA ASN A 128 29.31 5.34 -11.42
C ASN A 128 28.99 6.71 -10.82
N MET A 129 29.37 7.80 -11.48
CA MET A 129 29.06 9.16 -11.04
C MET A 129 27.55 9.40 -11.04
N ARG A 130 26.83 8.97 -12.09
CA ARG A 130 25.37 9.04 -12.16
C ARG A 130 24.72 8.24 -11.05
N GLN A 131 25.21 7.03 -10.78
CA GLN A 131 24.69 6.19 -9.71
C GLN A 131 24.94 6.83 -8.35
N GLN A 132 26.14 7.35 -8.10
CA GLN A 132 26.46 8.08 -6.87
C GLN A 132 25.58 9.34 -6.70
N TYR A 133 25.30 10.05 -7.78
CA TYR A 133 24.39 11.19 -7.74
C TYR A 133 22.97 10.78 -7.31
N LEU A 134 22.45 9.69 -7.88
CA LEU A 134 21.13 9.16 -7.54
C LEU A 134 21.08 8.60 -6.10
N ASP A 135 22.15 7.92 -5.68
CA ASP A 135 22.24 7.30 -4.34
C ASP A 135 22.42 8.36 -3.24
N ASN A 136 23.01 9.51 -3.57
CA ASN A 136 23.19 10.65 -2.67
C ASN A 136 22.02 11.64 -2.67
N GLU A 137 20.93 11.36 -3.39
CA GLU A 137 19.71 12.15 -3.36
C GLU A 137 19.21 12.31 -1.92
N ILE A 138 18.89 13.55 -1.51
CA ILE A 138 18.48 13.85 -0.14
C ILE A 138 17.08 13.29 0.12
N VAL A 139 16.94 12.66 1.26
CA VAL A 139 15.67 12.17 1.81
C VAL A 139 15.41 12.89 3.14
N ILE A 140 14.25 13.50 3.27
CA ILE A 140 13.76 14.03 4.53
C ILE A 140 12.82 13.03 5.15
N GLY A 141 12.98 12.74 6.44
CA GLY A 141 12.11 11.83 7.18
C GLY A 141 11.65 12.42 8.50
N LEU A 142 10.47 12.00 8.93
CA LEU A 142 9.95 12.20 10.27
C LEU A 142 9.75 10.84 10.94
N LEU A 143 10.15 10.77 12.22
CA LEU A 143 9.91 9.63 13.09
C LEU A 143 9.06 10.12 14.24
N GLN A 144 7.97 9.45 14.53
CA GLN A 144 7.06 9.84 15.62
C GLN A 144 6.70 8.63 16.49
N LEU A 145 6.89 8.79 17.79
CA LEU A 145 6.39 7.82 18.77
C LEU A 145 4.90 8.01 18.94
N ASP A 146 4.13 7.02 18.51
CA ASP A 146 2.68 7.03 18.59
C ASP A 146 2.24 6.91 20.06
N ASN A 147 1.15 7.59 20.43
CA ASN A 147 0.58 7.63 21.79
C ASN A 147 1.51 8.20 22.89
N TYR A 148 2.73 8.67 22.55
CA TYR A 148 3.69 9.19 23.55
C TYR A 148 3.12 10.34 24.38
N MET A 149 2.39 11.28 23.75
CA MET A 149 1.82 12.45 24.43
C MET A 149 0.77 12.06 25.49
N GLU A 150 0.10 10.93 25.31
CA GLU A 150 -0.88 10.39 26.24
C GLU A 150 -0.22 9.97 27.54
N TYR A 151 0.88 9.22 27.44
CA TYR A 151 1.66 8.83 28.60
C TYR A 151 2.28 10.04 29.31
N GLN A 152 2.73 11.04 28.55
CA GLN A 152 3.26 12.29 29.13
C GLN A 152 2.21 13.02 29.99
N SER A 153 0.92 12.87 29.69
CA SER A 153 -0.16 13.58 30.39
C SER A 153 -0.64 12.87 31.68
N TYR A 154 -0.39 11.55 31.83
CA TYR A 154 -1.00 10.72 32.87
C TYR A 154 -0.04 9.89 33.71
N GLU A 155 1.10 9.50 33.15
CA GLU A 155 2.01 8.60 33.82
C GLU A 155 2.93 9.37 34.79
N ASN A 156 3.37 8.67 35.82
CA ASN A 156 4.29 9.26 36.77
C ASN A 156 5.67 9.47 36.11
N GLU A 157 6.49 10.32 36.70
CA GLU A 157 7.82 10.70 36.20
C GLU A 157 8.73 9.49 35.96
N GLU A 158 8.56 8.41 36.71
CA GLU A 158 9.38 7.19 36.62
C GLU A 158 9.13 6.44 35.32
N ILE A 159 7.86 6.22 34.90
CA ILE A 159 7.50 5.57 33.64
C ILE A 159 7.96 6.45 32.47
N MET A 160 7.78 7.76 32.57
CA MET A 160 8.26 8.68 31.51
C MET A 160 9.80 8.67 31.40
N ALA A 161 10.54 8.53 32.51
CA ALA A 161 11.99 8.37 32.46
C ALA A 161 12.41 7.06 31.78
N GLN A 162 11.69 5.97 32.03
CA GLN A 162 11.92 4.67 31.37
C GLN A 162 11.60 4.72 29.89
N ILE A 163 10.47 5.29 29.46
CA ILE A 163 10.11 5.52 28.05
C ILE A 163 11.22 6.32 27.35
N ASN A 164 11.68 7.41 27.97
CA ASN A 164 12.74 8.24 27.40
C ASN A 164 14.07 7.48 27.27
N THR A 165 14.40 6.64 28.24
CA THR A 165 15.66 5.89 28.25
C THR A 165 15.65 4.71 27.28
N HIS A 166 14.55 3.97 27.17
CA HIS A 166 14.47 2.77 26.35
C HIS A 166 14.01 3.05 24.94
N LEU A 167 12.92 3.79 24.74
CA LEU A 167 12.37 3.99 23.41
C LEU A 167 13.09 5.10 22.64
N ARG A 168 13.22 6.28 23.24
CA ARG A 168 13.84 7.43 22.54
C ARG A 168 15.34 7.25 22.33
N ALA A 169 16.06 6.66 23.29
CA ALA A 169 17.48 6.39 23.12
C ALA A 169 17.72 5.33 22.04
N SER A 170 16.91 4.27 21.98
CA SER A 170 16.98 3.23 20.95
C SER A 170 16.77 3.82 19.55
N LEU A 171 15.77 4.70 19.38
CA LEU A 171 15.51 5.39 18.12
C LEU A 171 16.71 6.25 17.69
N VAL A 172 17.27 7.06 18.60
CA VAL A 172 18.43 7.91 18.29
C VAL A 172 19.66 7.07 17.98
N THR A 173 19.88 5.96 18.68
CA THR A 173 21.00 5.04 18.44
C THR A 173 20.86 4.40 17.07
N TRP A 174 19.70 3.86 16.74
CA TRP A 174 19.41 3.29 15.42
C TRP A 174 19.65 4.27 14.27
N ALA A 175 19.19 5.52 14.40
CA ALA A 175 19.42 6.53 13.39
C ALA A 175 20.92 6.83 13.19
N LYS A 176 21.70 6.91 14.28
CA LYS A 176 23.15 7.14 14.22
C LYS A 176 23.90 5.95 13.62
N GLU A 177 23.56 4.72 13.98
CA GLU A 177 24.16 3.50 13.45
C GLU A 177 23.95 3.39 11.94
N ASN A 178 22.80 3.84 11.45
CA ASN A 178 22.49 3.94 10.03
C ASN A 178 22.99 5.24 9.38
N LYS A 179 23.87 6.01 10.06
CA LYS A 179 24.50 7.25 9.53
C LYS A 179 23.50 8.34 9.15
N MET A 180 22.33 8.38 9.78
CA MET A 180 21.33 9.41 9.55
C MET A 180 21.61 10.62 10.44
N PHE A 181 21.39 11.82 9.91
CA PHE A 181 21.25 12.99 10.78
C PHE A 181 19.94 12.90 11.54
N VAL A 182 19.94 13.11 12.85
CA VAL A 182 18.74 13.05 13.68
C VAL A 182 18.65 14.26 14.60
N ARG A 183 17.48 14.90 14.63
CA ARG A 183 17.16 16.03 15.51
C ARG A 183 15.78 15.86 16.11
N ARG A 184 15.66 16.06 17.41
CA ARG A 184 14.38 16.11 18.09
C ARG A 184 13.67 17.42 17.80
N LEU A 185 12.45 17.37 17.27
CA LEU A 185 11.58 18.53 17.06
C LEU A 185 10.64 18.75 18.26
N ARG A 186 10.03 17.66 18.74
CA ARG A 186 9.16 17.64 19.94
C ARG A 186 9.52 16.44 20.84
N SER A 187 8.81 16.29 21.94
CA SER A 187 9.01 15.15 22.84
C SER A 187 8.81 13.79 22.15
N ASP A 188 7.90 13.73 21.21
CA ASP A 188 7.45 12.55 20.46
C ASP A 188 7.98 12.46 19.03
N ARG A 189 8.50 13.60 18.45
CA ARG A 189 8.80 13.70 17.03
C ARG A 189 10.25 14.07 16.75
N PHE A 190 10.85 13.38 15.76
CA PHE A 190 12.23 13.56 15.34
C PHE A 190 12.30 13.78 13.82
N LEU A 191 13.11 14.77 13.42
CA LEU A 191 13.53 14.95 12.04
C LEU A 191 14.75 14.07 11.78
N VAL A 192 14.75 13.35 10.66
CA VAL A 192 15.92 12.67 10.14
C VAL A 192 16.22 13.13 8.71
N ILE A 193 17.52 13.24 8.40
CA ILE A 193 17.99 13.51 7.04
C ILE A 193 18.97 12.40 6.69
N LEU A 194 18.78 11.79 5.55
CA LEU A 194 19.58 10.68 5.03
C LEU A 194 19.68 10.80 3.51
N ASN A 195 20.39 9.90 2.86
CA ASN A 195 20.38 9.77 1.42
C ASN A 195 19.57 8.56 0.97
N LYS A 196 19.34 8.46 -0.33
CA LYS A 196 18.53 7.38 -0.92
C LYS A 196 19.14 5.99 -0.74
N GLU A 197 20.48 5.88 -0.72
CA GLU A 197 21.20 4.65 -0.45
C GLU A 197 20.86 4.12 0.95
N ILE A 198 20.94 4.97 1.97
CA ILE A 198 20.60 4.61 3.36
C ILE A 198 19.12 4.22 3.46
N LEU A 199 18.21 4.97 2.80
CA LEU A 199 16.79 4.63 2.76
C LEU A 199 16.59 3.23 2.16
N ALA A 200 17.27 2.91 1.06
CA ALA A 200 17.19 1.59 0.42
C ALA A 200 17.71 0.47 1.34
N GLN A 201 18.79 0.72 2.10
CA GLN A 201 19.34 -0.24 3.07
C GLN A 201 18.35 -0.54 4.20
N VAL A 202 17.81 0.48 4.87
CA VAL A 202 16.87 0.29 5.99
C VAL A 202 15.54 -0.29 5.52
N ARG A 203 15.11 0.03 4.29
CA ARG A 203 13.93 -0.57 3.66
C ARG A 203 14.13 -2.07 3.39
N LYS A 204 15.31 -2.47 2.90
CA LYS A 204 15.65 -3.89 2.69
C LYS A 204 15.62 -4.69 4.00
N GLN A 205 15.90 -4.04 5.12
CA GLN A 205 15.81 -4.61 6.47
C GLN A 205 14.42 -4.49 7.08
N ASN A 206 13.39 -4.12 6.28
CA ASN A 206 12.01 -3.89 6.75
C ASN A 206 11.90 -2.95 7.95
N PHE A 207 12.78 -1.94 8.05
CA PHE A 207 12.81 -0.99 9.16
C PHE A 207 12.78 -1.68 10.53
N THR A 208 13.81 -2.46 10.84
CA THR A 208 13.92 -3.24 12.10
C THR A 208 13.62 -2.45 13.37
N ILE A 209 13.77 -1.12 13.33
CA ILE A 209 13.45 -0.23 14.43
C ILE A 209 11.97 -0.28 14.84
N LEU A 210 11.05 -0.54 13.92
CA LEU A 210 9.62 -0.67 14.22
C LEU A 210 9.41 -1.79 15.26
N GLN A 211 9.97 -2.97 14.99
CA GLN A 211 9.87 -4.09 15.92
C GLN A 211 10.62 -3.85 17.20
N LEU A 212 11.82 -3.24 17.15
CA LEU A 212 12.61 -2.92 18.34
C LEU A 212 11.84 -2.00 19.31
N ILE A 213 11.23 -0.92 18.81
CA ILE A 213 10.45 0.01 19.64
C ILE A 213 9.26 -0.73 20.28
N LYS A 214 8.58 -1.57 19.52
CA LYS A 214 7.45 -2.36 20.01
C LYS A 214 7.85 -3.34 21.11
N ASP A 215 8.97 -4.04 20.94
CA ASP A 215 9.49 -5.00 21.93
C ASP A 215 9.91 -4.27 23.22
N GLU A 216 10.55 -3.11 23.10
CA GLU A 216 10.92 -2.29 24.27
C GLU A 216 9.68 -1.70 24.96
N ALA A 217 8.68 -1.24 24.21
CA ALA A 217 7.42 -0.75 24.75
C ALA A 217 6.66 -1.85 25.52
N ASN A 218 6.61 -3.07 24.98
CA ASN A 218 6.00 -4.22 25.65
C ASN A 218 6.67 -4.58 26.97
N LYS A 219 8.02 -4.44 27.07
CA LYS A 219 8.75 -4.66 28.34
C LYS A 219 8.38 -3.65 29.43
N LEU A 220 7.95 -2.47 29.03
CA LEU A 220 7.52 -1.39 29.92
C LEU A 220 6.01 -1.39 30.17
N ASP A 221 5.28 -2.34 29.59
CA ASP A 221 3.81 -2.41 29.63
C ASP A 221 3.14 -1.13 29.11
N VAL A 222 3.72 -0.52 28.05
CA VAL A 222 3.19 0.68 27.40
C VAL A 222 2.84 0.42 25.93
N SER A 223 1.75 1.00 25.46
CA SER A 223 1.26 0.87 24.08
C SER A 223 1.83 1.99 23.19
N ILE A 224 3.16 2.06 23.07
CA ILE A 224 3.86 3.02 22.22
C ILE A 224 4.41 2.27 21.00
N THR A 225 4.12 2.78 19.81
CA THR A 225 4.67 2.31 18.54
C THR A 225 5.43 3.43 17.84
N LEU A 226 5.95 3.16 16.64
CA LEU A 226 6.70 4.13 15.86
C LEU A 226 6.07 4.30 14.48
N SER A 227 5.65 5.51 14.15
CA SER A 227 5.31 5.91 12.79
C SER A 227 6.49 6.61 12.13
N MET A 228 6.72 6.32 10.86
CA MET A 228 7.83 6.87 10.09
C MET A 228 7.32 7.41 8.76
N ALA A 229 7.91 8.51 8.28
CA ALA A 229 7.64 9.08 6.98
C ALA A 229 8.94 9.43 6.28
N PHE A 230 9.04 9.19 4.96
CA PHE A 230 10.22 9.54 4.15
C PHE A 230 9.79 10.13 2.82
N ALA A 231 10.27 11.33 2.49
CA ALA A 231 10.01 12.06 1.25
C ALA A 231 11.31 12.37 0.52
N TYR A 232 11.33 12.21 -0.81
CA TYR A 232 12.46 12.53 -1.68
C TYR A 232 12.01 12.85 -3.11
N GLY A 233 12.91 13.20 -4.00
CA GLY A 233 12.60 13.41 -5.42
C GLY A 233 12.24 14.86 -5.77
N SER A 234 12.51 15.83 -4.89
CA SER A 234 12.38 17.26 -5.16
C SER A 234 13.63 18.00 -4.71
N ASN A 235 14.02 19.01 -5.46
CA ASN A 235 15.06 19.96 -5.06
C ASN A 235 14.50 21.12 -4.22
N ASP A 236 13.19 21.23 -4.10
CA ASP A 236 12.49 22.18 -3.24
C ASP A 236 12.19 21.52 -1.88
N PHE A 237 12.86 21.99 -0.85
CA PHE A 237 12.71 21.46 0.51
C PHE A 237 11.35 21.78 1.13
N THR A 238 10.65 22.83 0.68
CA THR A 238 9.28 23.11 1.17
C THR A 238 8.32 22.04 0.70
N VAL A 239 8.45 21.58 -0.55
CA VAL A 239 7.68 20.44 -1.09
C VAL A 239 7.97 19.15 -0.31
N LEU A 240 9.24 18.90 0.05
CA LEU A 240 9.59 17.71 0.84
C LEU A 240 9.06 17.80 2.28
N ASP A 241 9.04 18.99 2.88
CA ASP A 241 8.48 19.21 4.22
C ASP A 241 6.98 18.97 4.24
N ASP A 242 6.23 19.53 3.28
CA ASP A 242 4.79 19.28 3.14
C ASP A 242 4.51 17.80 2.94
N MET A 243 5.27 17.15 2.03
CA MET A 243 5.12 15.72 1.75
C MET A 243 5.36 14.85 2.98
N VAL A 244 6.42 15.11 3.75
CA VAL A 244 6.76 14.28 4.91
C VAL A 244 5.77 14.47 6.06
N ASN A 245 5.22 15.67 6.23
CA ASN A 245 4.15 15.94 7.19
C ASN A 245 2.85 15.20 6.80
N GLU A 246 2.45 15.25 5.53
CA GLU A 246 1.30 14.47 5.02
C GLU A 246 1.51 12.97 5.22
N LEU A 247 2.70 12.45 4.93
CA LEU A 247 3.03 11.03 5.05
C LEU A 247 3.02 10.54 6.50
N ILE A 248 3.48 11.34 7.46
CA ILE A 248 3.46 10.92 8.88
C ILE A 248 2.04 10.85 9.41
N GLU A 249 1.18 11.81 9.04
CA GLU A 249 -0.24 11.75 9.35
C GLU A 249 -0.92 10.53 8.73
N LEU A 250 -0.56 10.23 7.49
CA LEU A 250 -1.08 9.06 6.77
C LEU A 250 -0.64 7.75 7.44
N ALA A 251 0.64 7.64 7.86
CA ALA A 251 1.14 6.48 8.59
C ALA A 251 0.39 6.28 9.91
N GLN A 252 0.17 7.35 10.67
CA GLN A 252 -0.54 7.31 11.95
C GLN A 252 -2.01 6.96 11.79
N SER A 253 -2.69 7.56 10.80
CA SER A 253 -4.12 7.31 10.56
C SER A 253 -4.40 5.88 10.07
N ARG A 254 -3.39 5.19 9.53
CA ARG A 254 -3.47 3.77 9.16
C ARG A 254 -3.20 2.81 10.33
N GLY A 255 -3.10 3.35 11.55
CA GLY A 255 -2.90 2.59 12.79
C GLY A 255 -1.49 2.63 13.34
N GLY A 256 -0.60 3.47 12.78
CA GLY A 256 0.79 3.57 13.23
C GLY A 256 1.64 2.33 12.91
N ASP A 257 2.76 2.16 13.63
CA ASP A 257 3.67 0.99 13.51
C ASP A 257 4.12 0.70 12.07
N GLN A 258 4.39 1.75 11.27
CA GLN A 258 4.74 1.63 9.87
C GLN A 258 5.55 2.80 9.34
N ALA A 259 6.21 2.57 8.20
CA ALA A 259 6.88 3.61 7.42
C ALA A 259 6.10 3.91 6.14
N ALA A 260 5.80 5.19 5.90
CA ALA A 260 5.23 5.71 4.65
C ALA A 260 6.34 6.38 3.84
N ILE A 261 6.49 6.00 2.57
CA ILE A 261 7.58 6.47 1.70
C ILE A 261 6.98 6.96 0.38
N ARG A 262 7.38 8.16 -0.06
CA ARG A 262 6.94 8.71 -1.35
C ARG A 262 8.06 9.49 -2.03
N ALA A 263 8.26 9.23 -3.33
CA ALA A 263 9.00 10.13 -4.21
C ALA A 263 8.06 11.24 -4.72
N SER A 264 8.58 12.42 -4.99
CA SER A 264 7.79 13.50 -5.60
C SER A 264 7.16 13.03 -6.91
N GLY A 265 5.85 13.22 -7.06
CA GLY A 265 5.07 12.74 -8.20
C GLY A 265 4.80 11.23 -8.21
N GLY A 266 5.24 10.47 -7.20
CA GLY A 266 5.02 9.04 -7.07
C GLY A 266 3.87 8.67 -6.12
N THR A 267 3.52 7.39 -6.08
CA THR A 267 2.55 6.82 -5.14
C THR A 267 3.18 6.53 -3.78
N VAL A 268 2.37 6.58 -2.73
CA VAL A 268 2.82 6.23 -1.37
C VAL A 268 3.04 4.73 -1.25
N GLN A 269 4.16 4.34 -0.66
CA GLN A 269 4.50 2.97 -0.34
C GLN A 269 4.57 2.80 1.17
N PHE A 270 3.96 1.73 1.70
CA PHE A 270 3.97 1.43 3.12
C PHE A 270 4.81 0.20 3.41
N VAL A 271 5.56 0.24 4.52
CA VAL A 271 6.35 -0.90 5.03
C VAL A 271 6.08 -1.03 6.53
N GLY A 272 5.74 -2.21 6.99
CA GLY A 272 5.25 -2.43 8.36
C GLY A 272 3.73 -2.48 8.43
N GLY A 273 3.14 -2.22 9.60
CA GLY A 273 1.68 -2.28 9.82
C GLY A 273 1.13 -3.70 9.74
N ASN A 274 1.95 -4.71 10.06
CA ASN A 274 1.56 -6.13 9.98
C ASN A 274 0.84 -6.63 11.25
N SER A 275 0.75 -5.82 12.29
CA SER A 275 0.02 -6.16 13.51
C SER A 275 -1.37 -5.54 13.46
N GLU A 276 -2.40 -6.30 13.85
CA GLU A 276 -3.64 -5.71 14.31
C GLU A 276 -3.26 -4.75 15.44
N THR A 277 -3.61 -3.49 15.27
CA THR A 277 -3.31 -2.46 16.26
C THR A 277 -4.13 -2.75 17.51
N SER A 278 -3.53 -3.35 18.51
CA SER A 278 -4.04 -3.22 19.87
C SER A 278 -3.69 -1.80 20.35
N SER A 279 -4.31 -0.79 19.76
CA SER A 279 -4.15 0.56 20.26
C SER A 279 -5.13 0.73 21.40
N THR A 280 -4.61 0.84 22.61
CA THR A 280 -5.37 1.44 23.70
C THR A 280 -5.62 2.89 23.32
N ARG A 281 -6.78 3.18 22.71
CA ARG A 281 -7.25 4.56 22.50
C ARG A 281 -7.32 5.25 23.86
N SER A 282 -6.68 6.42 23.99
CA SER A 282 -6.68 7.15 25.26
C SER A 282 -8.06 7.72 25.57
N LYS A 283 -8.58 7.46 26.76
CA LYS A 283 -9.85 8.05 27.25
C LYS A 283 -9.80 9.58 27.26
N VAL A 284 -8.62 10.17 27.36
CA VAL A 284 -8.42 11.61 27.34
C VAL A 284 -8.54 12.19 25.95
N ARG A 285 -7.97 11.52 24.95
CA ARG A 285 -8.14 11.91 23.55
C ARG A 285 -9.63 11.89 23.18
N VAL A 286 -10.35 10.85 23.61
CA VAL A 286 -11.81 10.78 23.41
C VAL A 286 -12.51 11.97 24.05
N ARG A 287 -12.15 12.33 25.30
CA ARG A 287 -12.76 13.49 26.01
C ARG A 287 -12.44 14.80 25.33
N ILE A 288 -11.17 15.04 24.95
CA ILE A 288 -10.78 16.26 24.23
C ILE A 288 -11.52 16.34 22.89
N MET A 289 -11.60 15.23 22.16
CA MET A 289 -12.28 15.17 20.88
C MET A 289 -13.77 15.42 21.04
N ALA A 290 -14.43 14.81 22.03
CA ALA A 290 -15.84 15.05 22.34
C ALA A 290 -16.11 16.52 22.64
N GLN A 291 -15.24 17.18 23.42
CA GLN A 291 -15.34 18.61 23.69
C GLN A 291 -15.16 19.45 22.41
N SER A 292 -14.13 19.18 21.59
CA SER A 292 -13.88 19.91 20.34
C SER A 292 -15.03 19.75 19.34
N ILE A 293 -15.62 18.55 19.25
CA ILE A 293 -16.80 18.30 18.41
C ILE A 293 -17.98 19.13 18.93
N GLN A 294 -18.22 19.13 20.23
CA GLN A 294 -19.28 19.93 20.85
C GLN A 294 -19.09 21.43 20.58
N GLU A 295 -17.88 21.95 20.71
CA GLU A 295 -17.54 23.34 20.40
C GLU A 295 -17.82 23.66 18.93
N ALA A 296 -17.39 22.81 17.99
CA ALA A 296 -17.65 22.98 16.56
C ALA A 296 -19.14 23.00 16.22
N ILE A 297 -19.94 22.15 16.88
CA ILE A 297 -21.40 22.14 16.76
C ILE A 297 -22.01 23.46 17.30
N MET A 298 -21.56 23.88 18.48
CA MET A 298 -22.10 25.12 19.11
C MET A 298 -21.75 26.38 18.34
N GLU A 299 -20.61 26.44 17.68
CA GLU A 299 -20.19 27.56 16.82
C GLU A 299 -20.89 27.61 15.48
N SER A 300 -21.51 26.53 15.02
CA SER A 300 -22.20 26.47 13.73
C SER A 300 -23.62 27.02 13.83
N ASN A 301 -24.17 27.52 12.71
CA ASN A 301 -25.56 27.90 12.64
C ASN A 301 -26.47 26.68 12.59
N ARG A 302 -26.19 25.79 11.64
CA ARG A 302 -26.92 24.53 11.43
C ARG A 302 -25.90 23.40 11.20
N VAL A 303 -26.34 22.17 11.36
CA VAL A 303 -25.51 20.99 11.18
C VAL A 303 -26.14 20.08 10.13
N TYR A 304 -25.34 19.67 9.15
CA TYR A 304 -25.69 18.67 8.14
C TYR A 304 -24.83 17.42 8.36
N ILE A 305 -25.47 16.27 8.50
CA ILE A 305 -24.79 14.98 8.73
C ILE A 305 -24.92 14.15 7.46
N ALA A 306 -23.82 13.81 6.84
CA ALA A 306 -23.77 13.03 5.61
C ALA A 306 -23.16 11.64 5.87
N GLY A 307 -23.86 10.60 5.47
CA GLY A 307 -23.34 9.23 5.38
C GLY A 307 -22.77 8.93 4.00
N HIS A 308 -22.21 7.75 3.80
CA HIS A 308 -21.84 7.27 2.47
C HIS A 308 -23.07 6.83 1.66
N VAL A 309 -22.97 6.83 0.31
CA VAL A 309 -24.10 6.58 -0.61
C VAL A 309 -24.76 5.21 -0.36
N MET A 310 -23.95 4.19 -0.10
CA MET A 310 -24.41 2.82 0.19
C MET A 310 -24.56 2.58 1.69
N SER A 311 -25.25 3.52 2.39
CA SER A 311 -25.38 3.50 3.84
C SER A 311 -25.78 2.13 4.38
N ASP A 312 -25.03 1.65 5.36
CA ASP A 312 -25.29 0.43 6.13
C ASP A 312 -25.74 0.73 7.56
N PHE A 313 -25.77 -0.26 8.43
CA PHE A 313 -26.20 -0.08 9.82
C PHE A 313 -25.25 0.81 10.62
N ASP A 314 -23.93 0.76 10.37
CA ASP A 314 -22.97 1.59 11.10
C ASP A 314 -23.12 3.05 10.70
N CYS A 315 -23.14 3.33 9.42
CA CYS A 315 -23.36 4.65 8.88
C CYS A 315 -24.68 5.27 9.37
N MET A 316 -25.78 4.52 9.31
CA MET A 316 -27.10 5.02 9.75
C MET A 316 -27.15 5.23 11.26
N GLY A 317 -26.64 4.28 12.06
CA GLY A 317 -26.56 4.42 13.51
C GLY A 317 -25.73 5.62 13.92
N ALA A 318 -24.60 5.84 13.26
CA ALA A 318 -23.74 7.00 13.45
C ALA A 318 -24.48 8.31 13.15
N CYS A 319 -25.16 8.40 12.01
CA CYS A 319 -25.92 9.59 11.62
C CYS A 319 -27.04 9.91 12.62
N LEU A 320 -27.81 8.92 13.05
CA LEU A 320 -28.91 9.10 13.99
C LEU A 320 -28.40 9.53 15.38
N ALA A 321 -27.34 8.92 15.89
CA ALA A 321 -26.75 9.28 17.17
C ALA A 321 -26.16 10.69 17.16
N LEU A 322 -25.44 11.07 16.11
CA LEU A 322 -24.95 12.43 15.92
C LEU A 322 -26.08 13.45 15.84
N SER A 323 -27.16 13.13 15.14
CA SER A 323 -28.34 13.99 15.07
C SER A 323 -28.97 14.17 16.46
N SER A 324 -29.07 13.11 17.26
CA SER A 324 -29.54 13.20 18.66
C SER A 324 -28.63 14.09 19.50
N TRP A 325 -27.31 14.00 19.32
CA TRP A 325 -26.33 14.84 20.02
C TRP A 325 -26.51 16.32 19.66
N VAL A 326 -26.55 16.64 18.36
CA VAL A 326 -26.75 18.02 17.88
C VAL A 326 -28.08 18.60 18.35
N HIS A 327 -29.16 17.82 18.27
CA HIS A 327 -30.48 18.22 18.73
C HIS A 327 -30.50 18.51 20.24
N ALA A 328 -29.86 17.70 21.07
CA ALA A 328 -29.74 17.92 22.51
C ALA A 328 -28.94 19.18 22.87
N LEU A 329 -28.07 19.66 21.97
CA LEU A 329 -27.37 20.94 22.11
C LEU A 329 -28.22 22.14 21.62
N GLY A 330 -29.48 21.91 21.20
CA GLY A 330 -30.39 22.94 20.75
C GLY A 330 -30.07 23.50 19.36
N LYS A 331 -29.35 22.77 18.55
CA LYS A 331 -29.02 23.16 17.17
C LYS A 331 -29.91 22.45 16.16
N GLU A 332 -30.20 23.17 15.08
CA GLU A 332 -30.91 22.63 13.93
C GLU A 332 -30.02 21.63 13.18
N VAL A 333 -30.58 20.45 12.90
CA VAL A 333 -29.79 19.35 12.31
C VAL A 333 -30.57 18.61 11.22
N TYR A 334 -29.86 18.25 10.16
CA TYR A 334 -30.36 17.51 9.01
C TYR A 334 -29.48 16.31 8.72
N ILE A 335 -30.06 15.13 8.50
CA ILE A 335 -29.38 13.95 8.01
C ILE A 335 -29.59 13.90 6.49
N VAL A 336 -28.48 13.95 5.74
CA VAL A 336 -28.50 14.00 4.27
C VAL A 336 -28.35 12.60 3.71
N LEU A 337 -29.41 12.08 3.10
CA LEU A 337 -29.43 10.74 2.54
C LEU A 337 -29.81 10.77 1.07
N LYS A 338 -29.03 10.05 0.25
CA LYS A 338 -29.37 9.84 -1.16
C LYS A 338 -30.49 8.82 -1.28
N ASP A 339 -31.45 9.08 -2.17
CA ASP A 339 -32.52 8.14 -2.49
C ASP A 339 -31.96 7.06 -3.46
N VAL A 340 -31.33 6.05 -2.89
CA VAL A 340 -30.81 4.88 -3.60
C VAL A 340 -31.29 3.61 -2.90
N PRO A 341 -31.45 2.48 -3.59
CA PRO A 341 -31.74 1.21 -2.95
C PRO A 341 -30.69 0.90 -1.88
N ARG A 342 -31.16 0.72 -0.65
CA ARG A 342 -30.33 0.30 0.49
C ARG A 342 -30.36 -1.22 0.61
N ASP A 343 -29.49 -1.73 1.47
CA ASP A 343 -29.58 -3.11 1.92
C ASP A 343 -30.99 -3.41 2.44
N GLU A 344 -31.56 -4.55 2.05
CA GLU A 344 -32.95 -4.92 2.36
C GLU A 344 -33.18 -4.99 3.86
N GLN A 345 -32.23 -5.56 4.61
CA GLN A 345 -32.31 -5.67 6.07
C GLN A 345 -32.31 -4.31 6.75
N LEU A 346 -31.45 -3.38 6.30
CA LEU A 346 -31.44 -2.02 6.80
C LEU A 346 -32.78 -1.30 6.50
N GLN A 347 -33.32 -1.46 5.28
CA GLN A 347 -34.57 -0.85 4.88
C GLN A 347 -35.75 -1.36 5.72
N GLU A 348 -35.80 -2.66 6.01
CA GLU A 348 -36.81 -3.26 6.88
C GLU A 348 -36.74 -2.70 8.31
N VAL A 349 -35.54 -2.61 8.88
CA VAL A 349 -35.34 -2.01 10.22
C VAL A 349 -35.75 -0.55 10.25
N MET A 350 -35.31 0.25 9.27
CA MET A 350 -35.67 1.67 9.17
C MET A 350 -37.20 1.85 9.05
N ASN A 351 -37.85 1.05 8.20
CA ASN A 351 -39.31 1.08 8.04
C ASN A 351 -40.04 0.72 9.33
N SER A 352 -39.48 -0.20 10.11
CA SER A 352 -40.08 -0.63 11.39
C SER A 352 -40.01 0.45 12.48
N PHE A 353 -39.16 1.46 12.31
CA PHE A 353 -39.01 2.61 13.20
C PHE A 353 -39.39 3.95 12.54
N ILE A 354 -39.98 3.94 11.34
CA ILE A 354 -40.16 5.13 10.50
C ILE A 354 -40.88 6.27 11.24
N SER A 355 -41.90 5.96 12.03
CA SER A 355 -42.64 6.99 12.80
C SER A 355 -41.76 7.70 13.83
N VAL A 356 -40.92 6.94 14.54
CA VAL A 356 -39.99 7.49 15.54
C VAL A 356 -38.89 8.31 14.87
N ILE A 357 -38.37 7.78 13.73
CA ILE A 357 -37.33 8.49 12.95
C ILE A 357 -37.87 9.86 12.47
N GLN A 358 -39.07 9.89 11.90
CA GLN A 358 -39.67 11.13 11.39
C GLN A 358 -40.05 12.12 12.49
N GLU A 359 -40.36 11.64 13.70
CA GLU A 359 -40.63 12.51 14.84
C GLU A 359 -39.38 13.18 15.40
N ARG A 360 -38.25 12.47 15.37
CA ARG A 360 -37.00 12.87 16.07
C ARG A 360 -35.92 13.41 15.17
N HIS A 361 -35.91 13.05 13.91
CA HIS A 361 -34.85 13.37 12.97
C HIS A 361 -35.42 13.95 11.67
N THR A 362 -34.72 14.94 11.13
CA THR A 362 -35.06 15.54 9.84
C THR A 362 -34.16 14.92 8.77
N LEU A 363 -34.75 14.06 7.93
CA LEU A 363 -34.06 13.46 6.78
C LEU A 363 -34.32 14.33 5.54
N ILE A 364 -33.24 14.67 4.83
CA ILE A 364 -33.33 15.47 3.59
C ILE A 364 -32.52 14.86 2.48
N THR A 365 -32.82 15.19 1.25
CA THR A 365 -32.07 14.82 0.07
C THR A 365 -30.80 15.67 -0.11
N PRO A 366 -29.80 15.24 -0.88
CA PRO A 366 -28.64 16.07 -1.22
C PRO A 366 -29.01 17.38 -1.92
N ASP A 367 -30.04 17.37 -2.77
CA ASP A 367 -30.51 18.58 -3.47
C ASP A 367 -31.13 19.59 -2.51
N GLU A 368 -31.92 19.13 -1.55
CA GLU A 368 -32.46 19.98 -0.47
C GLU A 368 -31.38 20.54 0.43
N ALA A 369 -30.37 19.70 0.76
CA ALA A 369 -29.21 20.14 1.52
C ALA A 369 -28.40 21.20 0.77
N MET A 370 -28.12 20.97 -0.53
CA MET A 370 -27.41 21.94 -1.38
C MET A 370 -28.16 23.28 -1.50
N ALA A 371 -29.48 23.24 -1.53
CA ALA A 371 -30.30 24.44 -1.64
C ALA A 371 -30.41 25.25 -0.32
N SER A 372 -30.24 24.59 0.84
CA SER A 372 -30.47 25.21 2.16
C SER A 372 -29.21 25.50 2.96
N MET A 373 -28.10 24.84 2.66
CA MET A 373 -26.85 24.94 3.41
C MET A 373 -26.07 26.22 3.07
N ASP A 374 -25.61 26.94 4.09
CA ASP A 374 -24.59 27.97 3.95
C ASP A 374 -23.20 27.34 4.14
N PHE A 375 -22.47 27.16 3.04
CA PHE A 375 -21.16 26.51 3.02
C PHE A 375 -20.07 27.18 3.88
N ASN A 376 -20.30 28.44 4.31
CA ASN A 376 -19.33 29.17 5.13
C ASN A 376 -19.57 29.01 6.63
N SER A 377 -20.82 28.96 7.07
CA SER A 377 -21.21 29.03 8.49
C SER A 377 -21.82 27.75 9.04
N ASP A 378 -22.40 26.90 8.18
CA ASP A 378 -22.95 25.62 8.60
C ASP A 378 -21.86 24.54 8.71
N LEU A 379 -22.05 23.56 9.58
CA LEU A 379 -21.14 22.44 9.78
C LEU A 379 -21.60 21.22 8.99
N LEU A 380 -20.72 20.66 8.19
CA LEU A 380 -20.90 19.35 7.57
C LEU A 380 -20.18 18.29 8.42
N ILE A 381 -20.91 17.30 8.92
CA ILE A 381 -20.33 16.12 9.57
C ILE A 381 -20.38 14.94 8.58
N MET A 382 -19.25 14.41 8.22
CA MET A 382 -19.14 13.16 7.45
C MET A 382 -19.01 11.99 8.44
N ALA A 383 -20.02 11.13 8.48
CA ALA A 383 -20.11 10.01 9.40
C ALA A 383 -19.82 8.71 8.67
N ASP A 384 -18.93 7.91 9.24
CA ASP A 384 -18.49 6.59 8.75
C ASP A 384 -17.83 6.62 7.37
N HIS A 385 -17.30 7.75 6.98
CA HIS A 385 -16.45 7.88 5.78
C HIS A 385 -15.70 9.21 5.78
N GLY A 386 -14.53 9.25 5.13
CA GLY A 386 -13.77 10.46 4.91
C GLY A 386 -13.47 10.74 3.43
N ILE A 387 -14.01 9.95 2.50
CA ILE A 387 -13.75 10.06 1.06
C ILE A 387 -14.92 10.77 0.36
N PRO A 388 -14.70 11.96 -0.25
CA PRO A 388 -15.74 12.72 -0.93
C PRO A 388 -16.50 11.93 -2.00
N ALA A 389 -15.82 11.08 -2.77
CA ALA A 389 -16.42 10.37 -3.90
C ALA A 389 -17.53 9.38 -3.51
N ILE A 390 -17.51 8.84 -2.28
CA ILE A 390 -18.54 7.93 -1.78
C ILE A 390 -19.56 8.61 -0.88
N SER A 391 -19.41 9.91 -0.59
CA SER A 391 -20.32 10.67 0.25
C SER A 391 -21.67 10.87 -0.42
N SER A 392 -22.76 10.89 0.37
CA SER A 392 -24.10 11.31 -0.09
C SER A 392 -24.09 12.74 -0.65
N VAL A 393 -23.15 13.58 -0.20
CA VAL A 393 -23.02 14.99 -0.58
C VAL A 393 -21.81 15.26 -1.49
N LYS A 394 -21.36 14.27 -2.25
CA LYS A 394 -20.15 14.34 -3.10
C LYS A 394 -20.13 15.53 -4.07
N GLU A 395 -21.30 16.02 -4.47
CA GLU A 395 -21.47 17.12 -5.41
C GLU A 395 -21.02 18.46 -4.84
N PHE A 396 -21.08 18.64 -3.50
CA PHE A 396 -20.79 19.93 -2.86
C PHE A 396 -19.87 19.85 -1.62
N VAL A 397 -19.44 18.66 -1.19
CA VAL A 397 -18.57 18.52 -0.01
C VAL A 397 -17.33 19.43 -0.07
N ASN A 398 -16.70 19.57 -1.26
CA ASN A 398 -15.52 20.42 -1.43
C ASN A 398 -15.80 21.93 -1.40
N GLN A 399 -17.07 22.35 -1.34
CA GLN A 399 -17.48 23.74 -1.20
C GLN A 399 -17.67 24.13 0.27
N CYS A 400 -17.79 23.15 1.18
CA CYS A 400 -17.98 23.37 2.60
C CYS A 400 -16.67 23.82 3.26
N ASN A 401 -16.71 24.91 4.01
CA ASN A 401 -15.54 25.43 4.73
C ASN A 401 -15.39 24.85 6.14
N ARG A 402 -16.44 24.25 6.69
CA ARG A 402 -16.46 23.65 8.03
C ARG A 402 -16.84 22.18 7.92
N ILE A 403 -15.85 21.30 7.77
CA ILE A 403 -16.06 19.86 7.64
C ILE A 403 -15.48 19.16 8.87
N LEU A 404 -16.28 18.30 9.49
CA LEU A 404 -15.88 17.38 10.55
C LEU A 404 -16.04 15.95 10.03
N VAL A 405 -15.03 15.10 10.27
CA VAL A 405 -15.06 13.69 9.88
C VAL A 405 -14.99 12.80 11.12
N ILE A 406 -15.92 11.84 11.23
CA ILE A 406 -15.86 10.76 12.23
C ILE A 406 -15.92 9.44 11.47
N ASP A 407 -14.82 8.67 11.52
CA ASP A 407 -14.65 7.48 10.69
C ASP A 407 -13.74 6.46 11.38
N HIS A 408 -13.94 5.18 11.11
CA HIS A 408 -13.07 4.10 11.58
C HIS A 408 -12.25 3.46 10.44
N HIS A 409 -12.47 3.86 9.21
CA HIS A 409 -11.72 3.37 8.06
C HIS A 409 -10.31 3.96 8.01
N ARG A 410 -9.36 3.21 7.42
CA ARG A 410 -8.00 3.71 7.20
C ARG A 410 -8.00 4.85 6.18
N ARG A 411 -7.35 5.97 6.53
CA ARG A 411 -7.21 7.11 5.60
C ARG A 411 -6.46 6.70 4.33
N SER A 412 -6.87 7.29 3.21
CA SER A 412 -6.24 7.15 1.90
C SER A 412 -5.92 8.52 1.31
N ASP A 413 -5.20 8.57 0.19
CA ASP A 413 -4.90 9.81 -0.53
C ASP A 413 -6.16 10.52 -1.06
N ALA A 414 -7.29 9.81 -1.14
CA ALA A 414 -8.59 10.35 -1.57
C ALA A 414 -9.39 11.00 -0.42
N PHE A 415 -8.81 11.09 0.78
CA PHE A 415 -9.49 11.68 1.94
C PHE A 415 -9.77 13.17 1.73
N VAL A 416 -10.89 13.66 2.30
CA VAL A 416 -11.29 15.07 2.22
C VAL A 416 -10.20 15.98 2.79
N LYS A 417 -9.93 17.09 2.08
CA LYS A 417 -8.93 18.08 2.48
C LYS A 417 -9.59 19.23 3.23
N ASN A 418 -8.78 20.00 3.99
CA ASN A 418 -9.20 21.20 4.71
C ASN A 418 -10.36 20.97 5.71
N THR A 419 -10.29 19.89 6.48
CA THR A 419 -11.25 19.61 7.55
C THR A 419 -11.02 20.54 8.74
N LEU A 420 -12.11 20.99 9.37
CA LEU A 420 -12.08 21.70 10.66
C LEU A 420 -11.60 20.76 11.76
N LEU A 421 -12.13 19.52 11.78
CA LEU A 421 -11.79 18.50 12.74
C LEU A 421 -11.87 17.11 12.09
N THR A 422 -10.93 16.23 12.45
CA THR A 422 -10.90 14.86 11.97
C THR A 422 -10.72 13.91 13.14
N TYR A 423 -11.70 13.05 13.37
CA TYR A 423 -11.64 11.96 14.33
C TYR A 423 -11.73 10.63 13.58
N VAL A 424 -10.58 10.07 13.26
CA VAL A 424 -10.44 8.80 12.54
C VAL A 424 -9.62 7.85 13.40
N GLU A 425 -10.21 6.70 13.74
CA GLU A 425 -9.61 5.69 14.61
C GLU A 425 -9.78 4.30 14.00
N SER A 426 -8.80 3.86 13.22
CA SER A 426 -8.86 2.57 12.52
C SER A 426 -8.77 1.33 13.44
N SER A 427 -8.56 1.53 14.74
CA SER A 427 -8.63 0.49 15.75
C SER A 427 -10.04 0.30 16.34
N ALA A 428 -10.97 1.21 16.06
CA ALA A 428 -12.36 1.03 16.43
C ALA A 428 -13.04 -0.02 15.54
N SER A 429 -13.96 -0.76 16.11
CA SER A 429 -14.73 -1.75 15.34
C SER A 429 -15.70 -1.10 14.35
N SER A 430 -16.19 0.10 14.67
CA SER A 430 -17.23 0.80 13.91
C SER A 430 -17.26 2.30 14.26
N ALA A 431 -17.86 3.12 13.41
CA ALA A 431 -18.14 4.53 13.74
C ALA A 431 -19.16 4.65 14.89
N CYS A 432 -20.10 3.73 15.00
CA CYS A 432 -21.03 3.66 16.14
C CYS A 432 -20.29 3.48 17.46
N GLU A 433 -19.25 2.62 17.53
CA GLU A 433 -18.41 2.47 18.71
C GLU A 433 -17.76 3.81 19.09
N LEU A 434 -17.16 4.52 18.13
CA LEU A 434 -16.55 5.83 18.37
C LEU A 434 -17.54 6.85 18.91
N ILE A 435 -18.75 6.89 18.37
CA ILE A 435 -19.77 7.84 18.81
C ILE A 435 -20.26 7.48 20.21
N VAL A 436 -20.44 6.21 20.55
CA VAL A 436 -20.76 5.80 21.93
C VAL A 436 -19.71 6.27 22.91
N GLU A 437 -18.42 6.08 22.59
CA GLU A 437 -17.33 6.58 23.43
C GLU A 437 -17.36 8.11 23.61
N LEU A 438 -17.59 8.85 22.51
CA LEU A 438 -17.71 10.30 22.58
C LEU A 438 -18.86 10.72 23.49
N LEU A 439 -20.04 10.15 23.30
CA LEU A 439 -21.24 10.45 24.09
C LEU A 439 -21.09 10.12 25.58
N GLN A 440 -20.33 9.08 25.95
CA GLN A 440 -20.01 8.76 27.33
C GLN A 440 -19.02 9.75 27.98
N ASN A 441 -18.27 10.50 27.20
CA ASN A 441 -17.22 11.40 27.69
C ASN A 441 -17.61 12.89 27.65
N ILE A 442 -18.84 13.24 27.32
CA ILE A 442 -19.39 14.60 27.43
C ILE A 442 -20.07 14.81 28.80
N PRO A 443 -20.02 16.05 29.33
CA PRO A 443 -20.60 16.32 30.66
C PRO A 443 -22.11 16.17 30.71
N ASN A 444 -22.81 16.45 29.62
CA ASN A 444 -24.26 16.43 29.55
C ASN A 444 -24.76 15.10 29.00
N HIS A 445 -25.71 14.49 29.67
CA HIS A 445 -26.36 13.28 29.18
C HIS A 445 -27.14 13.57 27.90
N ILE A 446 -26.77 12.91 26.80
CA ILE A 446 -27.51 12.95 25.53
C ILE A 446 -28.56 11.84 25.54
N PRO A 447 -29.85 12.17 25.34
CA PRO A 447 -30.88 11.14 25.33
C PRO A 447 -30.83 10.34 24.03
N ILE A 448 -30.32 9.13 24.12
CA ILE A 448 -30.36 8.10 23.06
C ILE A 448 -31.50 7.16 23.42
N TYR A 449 -32.42 6.92 22.48
CA TYR A 449 -33.59 6.09 22.71
C TYR A 449 -33.42 4.69 22.11
N GLU A 450 -34.38 3.79 22.38
CA GLU A 450 -34.34 2.40 21.92
C GLU A 450 -34.01 2.26 20.43
N MET A 451 -34.56 3.12 19.61
CA MET A 451 -34.39 3.06 18.15
C MET A 451 -32.95 3.34 17.76
N GLU A 452 -32.40 4.50 18.17
CA GLU A 452 -31.01 4.88 17.86
C GLU A 452 -30.03 3.86 18.45
N ALA A 453 -30.23 3.48 19.72
CA ALA A 453 -29.38 2.48 20.39
C ALA A 453 -29.43 1.12 19.70
N THR A 454 -30.59 0.69 19.18
CA THR A 454 -30.73 -0.59 18.48
C THR A 454 -30.03 -0.56 17.11
N ILE A 455 -30.15 0.53 16.36
CA ILE A 455 -29.48 0.66 15.05
C ILE A 455 -27.95 0.79 15.23
N MET A 456 -27.48 1.56 16.22
CA MET A 456 -26.05 1.60 16.57
C MET A 456 -25.49 0.23 16.98
N TYR A 457 -26.25 -0.51 17.76
CA TYR A 457 -25.88 -1.88 18.14
C TYR A 457 -25.79 -2.82 16.94
N LEU A 458 -26.71 -2.68 15.96
CA LEU A 458 -26.65 -3.36 14.69
C LEU A 458 -25.39 -3.00 13.89
N GLY A 459 -24.98 -1.73 13.86
CA GLY A 459 -23.73 -1.29 13.24
C GLY A 459 -22.54 -2.04 13.81
N ILE A 460 -22.39 -2.04 15.15
CA ILE A 460 -21.32 -2.81 15.81
C ILE A 460 -21.40 -4.30 15.49
N LEU A 461 -22.60 -4.91 15.51
CA LEU A 461 -22.77 -6.33 15.22
C LEU A 461 -22.33 -6.71 13.79
N VAL A 462 -22.67 -5.87 12.80
CA VAL A 462 -22.35 -6.13 11.39
C VAL A 462 -20.85 -6.03 11.18
N ASP A 463 -20.21 -4.95 11.61
CA ASP A 463 -18.80 -4.69 11.42
C ASP A 463 -17.89 -5.65 12.17
N THR A 464 -18.35 -6.15 13.31
CA THR A 464 -17.60 -7.15 14.10
C THR A 464 -17.97 -8.58 13.73
N ASN A 465 -18.81 -8.80 12.72
CA ASN A 465 -19.39 -10.11 12.44
C ASN A 465 -19.91 -10.81 13.72
N ARG A 466 -20.78 -10.10 14.45
CA ARG A 466 -21.33 -10.57 15.73
C ARG A 466 -20.24 -10.83 16.78
N PHE A 467 -19.37 -9.84 16.99
CA PHE A 467 -18.24 -9.87 17.94
C PHE A 467 -17.23 -11.00 17.70
N LYS A 468 -17.11 -11.49 16.47
CA LYS A 468 -16.14 -12.54 16.10
C LYS A 468 -14.80 -11.98 15.65
N MET A 469 -14.73 -10.73 15.19
CA MET A 469 -13.53 -10.09 14.67
C MET A 469 -13.54 -8.58 14.92
N HIS A 470 -12.38 -7.97 14.85
CA HIS A 470 -12.18 -6.52 15.05
C HIS A 470 -12.79 -5.99 16.36
N THR A 471 -12.68 -6.77 17.45
CA THR A 471 -13.21 -6.41 18.77
C THR A 471 -12.10 -6.22 19.78
N ASP A 472 -12.26 -5.22 20.63
CA ASP A 472 -11.45 -5.00 21.83
C ASP A 472 -12.35 -4.77 23.07
N ALA A 473 -11.78 -4.47 24.23
CA ALA A 473 -12.55 -4.23 25.44
C ALA A 473 -13.56 -3.09 25.27
N ARG A 474 -13.24 -2.06 24.48
CA ARG A 474 -14.11 -0.90 24.24
C ARG A 474 -15.30 -1.20 23.38
N THR A 475 -15.16 -2.12 22.42
CA THR A 475 -16.29 -2.61 21.63
C THR A 475 -17.35 -3.21 22.54
N PHE A 476 -16.95 -4.00 23.54
CA PHE A 476 -17.85 -4.56 24.54
C PHE A 476 -18.39 -3.51 25.53
N GLU A 477 -17.58 -2.52 25.91
CA GLU A 477 -18.03 -1.36 26.72
C GLU A 477 -19.08 -0.56 25.95
N ALA A 478 -18.90 -0.31 24.66
CA ALA A 478 -19.86 0.38 23.81
C ALA A 478 -21.16 -0.43 23.66
N ALA A 479 -21.07 -1.73 23.42
CA ALA A 479 -22.23 -2.61 23.34
C ALA A 479 -23.04 -2.64 24.67
N ALA A 480 -22.34 -2.66 25.81
CA ALA A 480 -22.97 -2.58 27.13
C ALA A 480 -23.64 -1.23 27.37
N ALA A 481 -23.01 -0.13 26.92
CA ALA A 481 -23.61 1.20 27.00
C ALA A 481 -24.91 1.30 26.17
N LEU A 482 -24.88 0.82 24.94
CA LEU A 482 -26.06 0.78 24.06
C LEU A 482 -27.20 -0.05 24.69
N GLN A 483 -26.89 -1.18 25.32
CA GLN A 483 -27.88 -1.96 26.03
C GLN A 483 -28.45 -1.19 27.22
N ASN A 484 -27.64 -0.45 27.98
CA ASN A 484 -28.10 0.41 29.06
C ASN A 484 -28.96 1.61 28.55
N TRP A 485 -28.72 2.08 27.32
CA TRP A 485 -29.51 3.10 26.65
C TRP A 485 -30.81 2.53 26.02
N GLY A 486 -31.05 1.21 26.17
CA GLY A 486 -32.31 0.57 25.76
C GLY A 486 -32.23 -0.16 24.43
N ALA A 487 -31.04 -0.44 23.89
CA ALA A 487 -30.94 -1.24 22.65
C ALA A 487 -31.66 -2.58 22.78
N ASN A 488 -32.52 -2.88 21.82
CA ASN A 488 -33.26 -4.13 21.75
C ASN A 488 -32.43 -5.20 21.01
N THR A 489 -31.58 -5.88 21.75
CA THR A 489 -30.65 -6.88 21.19
C THR A 489 -31.36 -8.05 20.51
N LYS A 490 -32.55 -8.47 21.00
CA LYS A 490 -33.36 -9.51 20.37
C LYS A 490 -33.89 -9.09 19.01
N ARG A 491 -34.32 -7.82 18.89
CA ARG A 491 -34.78 -7.24 17.62
C ARG A 491 -33.62 -7.10 16.64
N ALA A 492 -32.44 -6.70 17.13
CA ALA A 492 -31.22 -6.60 16.34
C ALA A 492 -30.81 -7.97 15.77
N GLU A 493 -30.74 -9.01 16.60
CA GLU A 493 -30.42 -10.36 16.13
C GLU A 493 -31.44 -10.89 15.11
N LYS A 494 -32.73 -10.61 15.32
CA LYS A 494 -33.78 -11.02 14.39
C LYS A 494 -33.65 -10.30 13.04
N ALA A 495 -33.24 -9.02 13.03
CA ALA A 495 -33.04 -8.25 11.82
C ALA A 495 -31.90 -8.78 10.94
N LEU A 496 -30.92 -9.46 11.54
CA LEU A 496 -29.78 -10.07 10.84
C LEU A 496 -30.03 -11.55 10.45
N CYS A 497 -31.26 -12.05 10.57
CA CYS A 497 -31.59 -13.38 10.06
C CYS A 497 -31.71 -13.34 8.53
N GLU A 498 -31.18 -14.36 7.89
CA GLU A 498 -31.27 -14.55 6.44
C GLU A 498 -32.55 -15.28 6.07
N ASP A 499 -33.11 -15.03 4.88
CA ASP A 499 -34.16 -15.85 4.36
C ASP A 499 -33.67 -17.27 3.97
N TYR A 500 -34.58 -18.22 3.89
CA TYR A 500 -34.25 -19.63 3.65
C TYR A 500 -33.56 -19.84 2.28
N LEU A 501 -33.99 -19.15 1.23
CA LEU A 501 -33.43 -19.33 -0.11
C LEU A 501 -31.99 -18.79 -0.17
N TYR A 502 -31.77 -17.60 0.39
CA TYR A 502 -30.44 -16.99 0.47
C TYR A 502 -29.48 -17.85 1.31
N PHE A 503 -29.94 -18.31 2.48
CA PHE A 503 -29.17 -19.21 3.34
C PHE A 503 -28.81 -20.52 2.62
N SER A 504 -29.77 -21.13 1.91
CA SER A 504 -29.57 -22.40 1.19
C SER A 504 -28.56 -22.22 0.04
N MET A 505 -28.68 -21.14 -0.74
CA MET A 505 -27.76 -20.80 -1.81
C MET A 505 -26.34 -20.60 -1.28
N LYS A 506 -26.18 -19.80 -0.23
CA LYS A 506 -24.88 -19.55 0.40
C LYS A 506 -24.21 -20.85 0.85
N ASN A 507 -24.96 -21.76 1.49
CA ASN A 507 -24.42 -23.04 1.93
C ASN A 507 -24.02 -23.95 0.76
N ALA A 508 -24.76 -23.94 -0.35
CA ALA A 508 -24.41 -24.69 -1.55
C ALA A 508 -23.07 -24.19 -2.16
N LEU A 509 -22.83 -22.88 -2.13
CA LEU A 509 -21.56 -22.28 -2.57
C LEU A 509 -20.40 -22.63 -1.62
N ILE A 510 -20.62 -22.60 -0.31
CA ILE A 510 -19.61 -23.00 0.70
C ILE A 510 -19.18 -24.46 0.49
N GLN A 511 -20.09 -25.36 0.14
CA GLN A 511 -19.77 -26.78 -0.14
C GLN A 511 -18.88 -26.98 -1.36
N GLN A 512 -18.81 -26.03 -2.29
CA GLN A 512 -17.92 -26.08 -3.46
C GLN A 512 -16.48 -25.69 -3.13
N ALA A 513 -16.21 -25.11 -1.95
CA ALA A 513 -14.89 -24.71 -1.54
C ALA A 513 -13.94 -25.91 -1.35
N LYS A 514 -12.68 -25.71 -1.74
CA LYS A 514 -11.62 -26.72 -1.59
C LYS A 514 -10.46 -26.15 -0.76
N PRO A 515 -9.82 -27.00 0.08
CA PRO A 515 -8.64 -26.59 0.83
C PRO A 515 -7.39 -26.60 -0.06
N TYR A 516 -6.50 -25.62 0.16
CA TYR A 516 -5.19 -25.51 -0.47
C TYR A 516 -4.13 -25.21 0.59
N TYR A 517 -2.96 -25.81 0.46
CA TYR A 517 -1.80 -25.62 1.37
C TYR A 517 -2.16 -25.76 2.87
N ASN A 518 -3.16 -26.56 3.20
CA ASN A 518 -3.70 -26.85 4.54
C ASN A 518 -4.33 -25.65 5.29
N HIS A 519 -4.18 -24.41 4.80
CA HIS A 519 -4.59 -23.19 5.52
C HIS A 519 -5.48 -22.25 4.71
N PHE A 520 -5.63 -22.49 3.41
CA PHE A 520 -6.41 -21.63 2.53
C PHE A 520 -7.66 -22.36 2.02
N MET A 521 -8.81 -21.68 2.02
CA MET A 521 -10.04 -22.18 1.42
C MET A 521 -10.37 -21.36 0.17
N ILE A 522 -10.59 -22.03 -0.97
CA ILE A 522 -10.96 -21.37 -2.24
C ILE A 522 -12.26 -21.96 -2.76
N ALA A 523 -13.28 -21.10 -2.90
CA ALA A 523 -14.53 -21.39 -3.60
C ALA A 523 -14.47 -20.76 -5.00
N ALA A 524 -14.22 -21.56 -6.04
CA ALA A 524 -14.20 -21.11 -7.43
C ALA A 524 -15.48 -21.57 -8.11
N ILE A 525 -16.37 -20.62 -8.43
CA ILE A 525 -17.72 -20.85 -8.95
C ILE A 525 -17.74 -20.52 -10.43
N GLU A 526 -17.78 -21.53 -11.29
CA GLU A 526 -17.69 -21.38 -12.75
C GLU A 526 -19.05 -21.18 -13.42
N ASP A 527 -20.07 -21.87 -12.92
CA ASP A 527 -21.36 -22.02 -13.57
C ASP A 527 -22.39 -20.94 -13.21
N GLU A 528 -22.12 -20.15 -12.17
CA GLU A 528 -23.05 -19.15 -11.66
C GLU A 528 -22.42 -17.74 -11.62
N THR A 529 -23.29 -16.73 -11.76
CA THR A 529 -22.92 -15.33 -11.52
C THR A 529 -23.37 -14.93 -10.12
N LEU A 530 -22.49 -14.31 -9.33
CA LEU A 530 -22.75 -13.94 -7.96
C LEU A 530 -22.73 -12.42 -7.74
N GLU A 531 -23.48 -11.98 -6.75
CA GLU A 531 -23.33 -10.64 -6.18
C GLU A 531 -22.07 -10.58 -5.32
N LYS A 532 -21.41 -9.44 -5.31
CA LYS A 532 -20.17 -9.23 -4.54
C LYS A 532 -20.40 -9.44 -3.04
N THR A 533 -21.59 -9.08 -2.54
CA THR A 533 -22.02 -9.31 -1.16
C THR A 533 -22.08 -10.80 -0.81
N MET A 534 -22.68 -11.64 -1.68
CA MET A 534 -22.71 -13.10 -1.51
C MET A 534 -21.28 -13.68 -1.51
N MET A 535 -20.41 -13.23 -2.40
CA MET A 535 -19.02 -13.68 -2.44
C MET A 535 -18.28 -13.35 -1.13
N ALA A 536 -18.51 -12.14 -0.59
CA ALA A 536 -17.93 -11.72 0.67
C ALA A 536 -18.41 -12.56 1.85
N GLN A 537 -19.70 -12.88 1.89
CA GLN A 537 -20.30 -13.71 2.94
C GLN A 537 -19.84 -15.18 2.86
N VAL A 538 -19.69 -15.74 1.66
CA VAL A 538 -19.12 -17.09 1.46
C VAL A 538 -17.67 -17.12 1.97
N SER A 539 -16.83 -16.14 1.56
CA SER A 539 -15.45 -16.06 2.07
C SER A 539 -15.42 -15.93 3.60
N GLN A 540 -16.29 -15.08 4.17
CA GLN A 540 -16.37 -14.91 5.63
C GLN A 540 -16.78 -16.21 6.34
N ALA A 541 -17.72 -16.96 5.79
CA ALA A 541 -18.16 -18.23 6.35
C ALA A 541 -17.07 -19.31 6.30
N LEU A 542 -16.24 -19.34 5.26
CA LEU A 542 -15.12 -20.26 5.12
C LEU A 542 -14.04 -20.07 6.18
N LEU A 543 -13.86 -18.87 6.71
CA LEU A 543 -12.93 -18.60 7.83
C LEU A 543 -13.37 -19.26 9.15
N LEU A 544 -14.62 -19.66 9.28
CA LEU A 544 -15.09 -20.41 10.48
C LEU A 544 -14.61 -21.86 10.49
N ILE A 545 -13.99 -22.34 9.42
CA ILE A 545 -13.44 -23.68 9.32
C ILE A 545 -12.12 -23.73 10.10
N LYS A 546 -12.01 -24.67 11.03
CA LYS A 546 -10.80 -24.84 11.85
C LYS A 546 -9.54 -25.00 11.00
N GLY A 547 -8.54 -24.13 11.23
CA GLY A 547 -7.25 -24.12 10.54
C GLY A 547 -7.25 -23.31 9.23
N CYS A 548 -8.35 -22.68 8.85
CA CYS A 548 -8.39 -21.74 7.74
C CYS A 548 -7.87 -20.36 8.20
N ILE A 549 -6.79 -19.88 7.60
CA ILE A 549 -6.21 -18.56 7.88
C ILE A 549 -6.65 -17.53 6.85
N ALA A 550 -6.94 -17.95 5.61
CA ALA A 550 -7.51 -17.07 4.59
C ALA A 550 -8.41 -17.83 3.61
N SER A 551 -9.38 -17.14 3.07
CA SER A 551 -10.40 -17.68 2.16
C SER A 551 -10.61 -16.77 0.96
N PHE A 552 -10.91 -17.38 -0.19
CA PHE A 552 -11.12 -16.68 -1.45
C PHE A 552 -12.37 -17.23 -2.13
N THR A 553 -13.30 -16.35 -2.48
CA THR A 553 -14.46 -16.70 -3.33
C THR A 553 -14.30 -16.03 -4.67
N ILE A 554 -14.31 -16.82 -5.73
CA ILE A 554 -14.06 -16.41 -7.11
C ILE A 554 -15.29 -16.74 -7.93
N ALA A 555 -15.91 -15.76 -8.56
CA ALA A 555 -17.06 -15.95 -9.44
C ALA A 555 -17.18 -14.85 -10.49
N LYS A 556 -18.01 -15.07 -11.50
CA LYS A 556 -18.47 -14.02 -12.40
C LYS A 556 -19.45 -13.11 -11.67
N VAL A 557 -19.38 -11.80 -11.99
CA VAL A 557 -20.23 -10.79 -11.35
C VAL A 557 -21.62 -10.77 -11.98
N LYS A 558 -22.70 -10.80 -11.17
CA LYS A 558 -24.09 -10.85 -11.66
C LYS A 558 -24.46 -9.70 -12.60
N ASN A 559 -24.00 -8.49 -12.30
CA ASN A 559 -24.29 -7.30 -13.13
C ASN A 559 -23.27 -7.05 -14.25
N ASN A 560 -22.20 -7.85 -14.33
CA ASN A 560 -21.16 -7.78 -15.36
C ASN A 560 -20.59 -9.18 -15.61
N SER A 561 -21.33 -10.01 -16.33
CA SER A 561 -20.96 -11.41 -16.60
C SER A 561 -19.62 -11.62 -17.33
N ASN A 562 -19.05 -10.54 -17.90
CA ASN A 562 -17.72 -10.56 -18.52
C ASN A 562 -16.60 -10.35 -17.50
N ALA A 563 -16.91 -9.92 -16.27
CA ALA A 563 -15.92 -9.71 -15.23
C ALA A 563 -15.95 -10.84 -14.20
N VAL A 564 -14.75 -11.26 -13.80
CA VAL A 564 -14.53 -12.19 -12.68
C VAL A 564 -14.08 -11.37 -11.48
N ALA A 565 -14.77 -11.54 -10.35
CA ALA A 565 -14.39 -10.92 -9.10
C ALA A 565 -13.87 -11.96 -8.10
N VAL A 566 -13.08 -11.48 -7.16
CA VAL A 566 -12.60 -12.22 -6.00
C VAL A 566 -12.94 -11.45 -4.74
N SER A 567 -13.52 -12.12 -3.77
CA SER A 567 -13.58 -11.63 -2.40
C SER A 567 -12.60 -12.45 -1.56
N ALA A 568 -11.65 -11.77 -0.91
CA ALA A 568 -10.65 -12.38 -0.05
C ALA A 568 -10.88 -11.95 1.41
N ARG A 569 -10.77 -12.91 2.34
CA ARG A 569 -10.87 -12.68 3.78
C ARG A 569 -9.75 -13.43 4.51
N SER A 570 -9.31 -12.90 5.65
CA SER A 570 -8.38 -13.60 6.55
C SER A 570 -8.78 -13.41 8.02
N ASP A 571 -8.23 -14.27 8.86
CA ASP A 571 -8.40 -14.22 10.32
C ASP A 571 -7.50 -13.18 11.02
N GLY A 572 -6.77 -12.37 10.25
CA GLY A 572 -5.80 -11.40 10.75
C GLY A 572 -4.35 -11.91 10.81
N SER A 573 -4.12 -13.22 10.62
CA SER A 573 -2.76 -13.79 10.57
C SER A 573 -2.12 -13.74 9.18
N TYR A 574 -2.91 -13.55 8.11
CA TYR A 574 -2.45 -13.50 6.73
C TYR A 574 -2.91 -12.25 5.98
N ASN A 575 -2.00 -11.59 5.26
CA ASN A 575 -2.29 -10.36 4.54
C ASN A 575 -2.86 -10.62 3.15
N VAL A 576 -4.20 -10.67 3.04
CA VAL A 576 -4.90 -10.87 1.75
C VAL A 576 -4.84 -9.64 0.83
N GLN A 577 -4.60 -8.44 1.37
CA GLN A 577 -4.44 -7.22 0.60
C GLN A 577 -3.26 -7.34 -0.38
N LYS A 578 -2.11 -7.85 0.07
CA LYS A 578 -0.92 -8.05 -0.78
C LYS A 578 -1.21 -8.92 -2.00
N ILE A 579 -2.01 -9.99 -1.80
CA ILE A 579 -2.40 -10.87 -2.91
C ILE A 579 -3.29 -10.12 -3.90
N MET A 580 -4.29 -9.39 -3.41
CA MET A 580 -5.21 -8.66 -4.28
C MET A 580 -4.52 -7.50 -5.01
N GLU A 581 -3.60 -6.78 -4.37
CA GLU A 581 -2.80 -5.71 -5.00
C GLU A 581 -1.92 -6.23 -6.16
N LYS A 582 -1.31 -7.42 -6.02
CA LYS A 582 -0.56 -8.07 -7.12
C LYS A 582 -1.45 -8.39 -8.33
N LEU A 583 -2.75 -8.52 -8.12
CA LEU A 583 -3.75 -8.78 -9.15
C LEU A 583 -4.46 -7.51 -9.66
N ASN A 584 -3.98 -6.31 -9.28
CA ASN A 584 -4.57 -4.99 -9.53
C ASN A 584 -5.90 -4.75 -8.80
N GLY A 585 -6.08 -5.37 -7.65
CA GLY A 585 -7.17 -5.12 -6.72
C GLY A 585 -6.72 -4.26 -5.54
N GLY A 586 -7.47 -4.32 -4.44
CA GLY A 586 -7.16 -3.57 -3.23
C GLY A 586 -8.02 -4.01 -2.05
N GLY A 587 -7.83 -3.34 -0.92
CA GLY A 587 -8.58 -3.61 0.30
C GLY A 587 -7.75 -3.36 1.55
N HIS A 588 -8.03 -4.12 2.59
CA HIS A 588 -7.35 -4.10 3.88
C HIS A 588 -6.63 -5.41 4.16
N PHE A 589 -5.84 -5.45 5.22
CA PHE A 589 -5.06 -6.61 5.63
C PHE A 589 -5.89 -7.91 5.66
N SER A 590 -7.07 -7.88 6.30
CA SER A 590 -7.95 -9.04 6.49
C SER A 590 -9.12 -9.13 5.51
N ALA A 591 -9.36 -8.11 4.68
CA ALA A 591 -10.48 -8.05 3.73
C ALA A 591 -10.09 -7.29 2.47
N ALA A 592 -10.01 -7.97 1.33
CA ALA A 592 -9.61 -7.38 0.07
C ALA A 592 -10.39 -7.99 -1.11
N ALA A 593 -10.36 -7.31 -2.24
CA ALA A 593 -11.09 -7.74 -3.43
C ALA A 593 -10.36 -7.33 -4.72
N VAL A 594 -10.66 -8.02 -5.81
CA VAL A 594 -10.25 -7.66 -7.16
C VAL A 594 -11.36 -7.98 -8.15
N GLU A 595 -11.47 -7.19 -9.22
CA GLU A 595 -12.37 -7.45 -10.35
C GLU A 595 -11.60 -7.28 -11.66
N ARG A 596 -11.71 -8.27 -12.55
CA ARG A 596 -11.03 -8.29 -13.85
C ARG A 596 -11.93 -8.87 -14.93
N ALA A 597 -11.91 -8.26 -16.11
CA ALA A 597 -12.68 -8.70 -17.27
C ALA A 597 -11.88 -9.56 -18.28
N ASP A 598 -10.57 -9.68 -18.08
CA ASP A 598 -9.63 -10.31 -19.01
C ASP A 598 -9.25 -11.75 -18.63
N VAL A 599 -9.89 -12.32 -17.61
CA VAL A 599 -9.54 -13.65 -17.06
C VAL A 599 -10.79 -14.51 -16.82
N SER A 600 -10.62 -15.83 -16.90
CA SER A 600 -11.63 -16.79 -16.45
C SER A 600 -11.52 -17.07 -14.95
N VAL A 601 -12.57 -17.67 -14.34
CA VAL A 601 -12.58 -18.09 -12.93
C VAL A 601 -11.40 -19.01 -12.62
N GLN A 602 -11.12 -19.98 -13.51
CA GLN A 602 -10.00 -20.91 -13.33
C GLN A 602 -8.65 -20.18 -13.42
N GLN A 603 -8.45 -19.29 -14.41
CA GLN A 603 -7.22 -18.50 -14.51
C GLN A 603 -7.01 -17.61 -13.28
N MET A 604 -8.06 -16.98 -12.76
CA MET A 604 -7.99 -16.18 -11.55
C MET A 604 -7.56 -17.02 -10.34
N LYS A 605 -8.12 -18.23 -10.19
CA LYS A 605 -7.74 -19.18 -9.15
C LYS A 605 -6.24 -19.53 -9.25
N ASP A 606 -5.76 -19.86 -10.45
CA ASP A 606 -4.36 -20.24 -10.66
C ASP A 606 -3.40 -19.07 -10.34
N MET A 607 -3.80 -17.84 -10.68
CA MET A 607 -3.04 -16.62 -10.31
C MET A 607 -2.98 -16.42 -8.80
N ILE A 608 -4.08 -16.62 -8.08
CA ILE A 608 -4.11 -16.54 -6.61
C ILE A 608 -3.18 -17.59 -5.99
N LEU A 609 -3.26 -18.84 -6.44
CA LEU A 609 -2.40 -19.92 -5.96
C LEU A 609 -0.92 -19.60 -6.17
N LYS A 610 -0.56 -19.08 -7.34
CA LYS A 610 0.81 -18.64 -7.64
C LYS A 610 1.26 -17.51 -6.70
N CYS A 611 0.43 -16.52 -6.45
CA CYS A 611 0.75 -15.44 -5.51
C CYS A 611 0.96 -15.95 -4.08
N ILE A 612 0.16 -16.94 -3.63
CA ILE A 612 0.32 -17.58 -2.32
C ILE A 612 1.65 -18.34 -2.24
N GLU A 613 2.01 -19.12 -3.27
CA GLU A 613 3.29 -19.83 -3.34
C GLU A 613 4.50 -18.89 -3.29
N GLU A 614 4.43 -17.78 -4.02
CA GLU A 614 5.49 -16.77 -4.02
C GLU A 614 5.67 -16.12 -2.63
N GLU A 615 4.58 -15.84 -1.92
CA GLU A 615 4.64 -15.29 -0.55
C GLU A 615 5.23 -16.31 0.44
N GLN A 616 4.80 -17.57 0.40
CA GLN A 616 5.32 -18.62 1.27
C GLN A 616 6.82 -18.90 1.03
N ASN A 617 7.26 -18.90 -0.24
CA ASN A 617 8.68 -19.06 -0.58
C ASN A 617 9.53 -17.87 -0.12
N ASN A 618 8.99 -16.65 -0.14
CA ASN A 618 9.69 -15.47 0.37
C ASN A 618 9.83 -15.50 1.90
N GLU A 619 8.82 -15.96 2.63
CA GLU A 619 8.88 -16.11 4.09
C GLU A 619 9.84 -17.23 4.51
N SER A 620 9.90 -18.35 3.77
CA SER A 620 10.86 -19.44 4.04
C SER A 620 12.31 -19.10 3.73
N ASN A 621 12.59 -18.11 2.89
CA ASN A 621 13.94 -17.63 2.58
C ASN A 621 14.44 -16.55 3.56
N ILE A 622 13.60 -16.09 4.49
CA ILE A 622 13.89 -15.06 5.49
C ILE A 622 14.01 -15.68 6.90
N ALA A 623 13.51 -16.90 7.11
CA ALA A 623 13.66 -17.68 8.34
C ALA A 623 14.93 -18.56 8.26
#